data_79da1ec895ea9899f37f5a6c55d06c25
#
_entry.id   79da1ec895ea9899f37f5a6c55d06c25
#
_cell.length_a   1.000
_cell.length_b   1.000
_cell.length_c   1.000
_cell.angle_alpha   90.00
_cell.angle_beta   90.00
_cell.angle_gamma   90.00
#
_symmetry.space_group_name_H-M   'P 1'
#
loop_
_entity.id
_entity.type
_entity.pdbx_description
1 polymer ?
#
loop_
_entity_poly.entity_id
_entity_poly.type
_entity_poly.pdbx_seq_one_letter_code
_entity_poly.pdbx_strand_id
1 'polypeptide(L)'
;MQRDPYKTEEDAAIDKILNNYATWVEQKYNIEPISTTVSMPNGILKIMGVEFQTYRLLTKQEAREIIVNSSQKLLSMINSEPRLQDCLVVRPFGIKNITMAIFINDANGNKVSDPIISIIGFDNGYLEYQTVNRINDIPSIASRSKESYEEAVEALKNPNPSENGYENK
;
A
#
# COMPACT_ATOMS: atom_id res chain seq x y z
N MET A 1 -8.27 -22.90 -22.49
CA MET A 1 -7.93 -22.66 -21.07
C MET A 1 -9.03 -23.27 -20.21
N GLN A 2 -8.70 -24.28 -19.42
CA GLN A 2 -9.66 -24.87 -18.49
C GLN A 2 -9.94 -23.86 -17.38
N ARG A 3 -11.23 -23.56 -17.16
CA ARG A 3 -11.65 -22.77 -15.98
C ARG A 3 -11.42 -23.65 -14.74
N ASP A 4 -10.80 -23.07 -13.73
CA ASP A 4 -10.74 -23.70 -12.40
C ASP A 4 -12.18 -23.86 -11.90
N PRO A 5 -12.68 -25.09 -11.70
CA PRO A 5 -14.07 -25.34 -11.30
C PRO A 5 -14.40 -24.83 -9.89
N TYR A 6 -13.39 -24.45 -9.11
CA TYR A 6 -13.55 -23.94 -7.74
C TYR A 6 -13.47 -22.41 -7.65
N LYS A 7 -13.18 -21.73 -8.76
CA LYS A 7 -13.03 -20.27 -8.80
C LYS A 7 -14.37 -19.58 -9.09
N THR A 8 -14.83 -18.77 -8.15
CA THR A 8 -16.08 -18.00 -8.31
C THR A 8 -15.89 -16.81 -9.24
N GLU A 9 -17.00 -16.18 -9.68
CA GLU A 9 -16.94 -14.92 -10.43
C GLU A 9 -16.30 -13.81 -9.62
N GLU A 10 -16.56 -13.77 -8.31
CA GLU A 10 -15.97 -12.82 -7.37
C GLU A 10 -14.45 -13.01 -7.28
N ASP A 11 -13.98 -14.26 -7.17
CA ASP A 11 -12.55 -14.57 -7.16
C ASP A 11 -11.87 -14.12 -8.45
N ALA A 12 -12.50 -14.35 -9.59
CA ALA A 12 -11.98 -13.92 -10.89
C ALA A 12 -11.92 -12.39 -10.99
N ALA A 13 -12.93 -11.70 -10.47
CA ALA A 13 -12.98 -10.23 -10.43
C ALA A 13 -11.87 -9.66 -9.52
N ILE A 14 -11.68 -10.24 -8.34
CA ILE A 14 -10.63 -9.86 -7.39
C ILE A 14 -9.25 -10.00 -8.03
N ASP A 15 -8.95 -11.16 -8.63
CA ASP A 15 -7.66 -11.39 -9.28
C ASP A 15 -7.39 -10.39 -10.41
N LYS A 16 -8.40 -10.11 -11.22
CA LYS A 16 -8.27 -9.15 -12.32
C LYS A 16 -7.99 -7.74 -11.80
N ILE A 17 -8.73 -7.31 -10.77
CA ILE A 17 -8.53 -6.00 -10.15
C ILE A 17 -7.13 -5.90 -9.56
N LEU A 18 -6.70 -6.88 -8.77
CA LEU A 18 -5.38 -6.88 -8.15
C LEU A 18 -4.25 -6.83 -9.17
N ASN A 19 -4.34 -7.62 -10.24
CA ASN A 19 -3.34 -7.62 -11.31
C ASN A 19 -3.28 -6.28 -12.03
N ASN A 20 -4.41 -5.72 -12.41
CA ASN A 20 -4.48 -4.43 -13.10
C ASN A 20 -4.02 -3.29 -12.20
N TYR A 21 -4.41 -3.31 -10.93
CA TYR A 21 -4.01 -2.33 -9.94
C TYR A 21 -2.49 -2.37 -9.68
N ALA A 22 -1.94 -3.55 -9.43
CA ALA A 22 -0.51 -3.73 -9.19
C ALA A 22 0.32 -3.22 -10.38
N THR A 23 -0.10 -3.55 -11.60
CA THR A 23 0.55 -3.06 -12.82
C THR A 23 0.48 -1.54 -12.93
N TRP A 24 -0.68 -0.96 -12.64
CA TRP A 24 -0.85 0.49 -12.68
C TRP A 24 0.06 1.21 -11.68
N VAL A 25 0.15 0.71 -10.45
CA VAL A 25 1.02 1.29 -9.40
C VAL A 25 2.50 1.16 -9.80
N GLU A 26 2.91 -0.03 -10.26
CA GLU A 26 4.28 -0.30 -10.70
C GLU A 26 4.70 0.66 -11.83
N GLN A 27 3.86 0.82 -12.84
CA GLN A 27 4.14 1.70 -13.97
C GLN A 27 4.20 3.17 -13.57
N LYS A 28 3.33 3.59 -12.66
CA LYS A 28 3.24 4.99 -12.24
C LYS A 28 4.34 5.41 -11.28
N TYR A 29 4.71 4.54 -10.35
CA TYR A 29 5.60 4.90 -9.23
C TYR A 29 6.93 4.15 -9.22
N ASN A 30 7.12 3.21 -10.14
CA ASN A 30 8.33 2.38 -10.23
C ASN A 30 8.62 1.65 -8.90
N ILE A 31 7.59 1.06 -8.33
CA ILE A 31 7.66 0.17 -7.17
C ILE A 31 7.13 -1.20 -7.57
N GLU A 32 7.75 -2.26 -7.09
CA GLU A 32 7.51 -3.63 -7.52
C GLU A 32 6.49 -4.33 -6.62
N PRO A 33 5.38 -4.89 -7.18
CA PRO A 33 4.45 -5.67 -6.37
C PRO A 33 5.10 -6.99 -5.92
N ILE A 34 4.94 -7.35 -4.65
CA ILE A 34 5.53 -8.57 -4.07
C ILE A 34 4.50 -9.52 -3.48
N SER A 35 3.37 -9.04 -3.01
CA SER A 35 2.30 -9.88 -2.48
C SER A 35 0.95 -9.16 -2.48
N THR A 36 -0.11 -9.92 -2.27
CA THR A 36 -1.48 -9.41 -2.19
C THR A 36 -2.12 -9.82 -0.87
N THR A 37 -3.05 -8.99 -0.40
CA THR A 37 -3.88 -9.28 0.77
C THR A 37 -5.34 -9.26 0.36
N VAL A 38 -6.05 -10.34 0.66
CA VAL A 38 -7.51 -10.44 0.51
C VAL A 38 -8.07 -11.08 1.77
N SER A 39 -9.00 -10.41 2.43
CA SER A 39 -9.77 -10.97 3.54
C SER A 39 -11.23 -11.08 3.14
N MET A 40 -11.71 -12.31 3.03
CA MET A 40 -13.06 -12.59 2.53
C MET A 40 -13.75 -13.70 3.36
N PRO A 41 -13.91 -13.50 4.69
CA PRO A 41 -14.53 -14.51 5.54
C PRO A 41 -16.00 -14.70 5.14
N ASN A 42 -16.39 -15.98 5.02
CA ASN A 42 -17.76 -16.38 4.63
C ASN A 42 -18.26 -15.73 3.33
N GLY A 43 -17.35 -15.46 2.39
CA GLY A 43 -17.69 -14.83 1.12
C GLY A 43 -17.94 -13.33 1.17
N ILE A 44 -17.66 -12.68 2.30
CA ILE A 44 -17.79 -11.23 2.49
C ILE A 44 -16.42 -10.57 2.38
N LEU A 45 -16.22 -9.75 1.35
CA LEU A 45 -14.96 -9.04 1.13
C LEU A 45 -14.82 -7.89 2.14
N LYS A 46 -13.81 -7.98 2.99
CA LYS A 46 -13.53 -7.00 4.06
C LYS A 46 -12.30 -6.15 3.78
N ILE A 47 -11.23 -6.76 3.27
CA ILE A 47 -9.95 -6.08 3.07
C ILE A 47 -9.36 -6.54 1.73
N MET A 48 -8.76 -5.60 1.03
CA MET A 48 -8.05 -5.86 -0.21
C MET A 48 -6.85 -4.93 -0.35
N GLY A 49 -5.73 -5.46 -0.81
CA GLY A 49 -4.52 -4.67 -0.99
C GLY A 49 -3.37 -5.40 -1.65
N VAL A 50 -2.29 -4.65 -1.86
CA VAL A 50 -1.04 -5.14 -2.45
C VAL A 50 0.13 -4.58 -1.66
N GLU A 51 1.13 -5.40 -1.42
CA GLU A 51 2.40 -5.01 -0.84
C GLU A 51 3.43 -4.85 -1.96
N PHE A 52 4.28 -3.81 -1.82
CA PHE A 52 5.30 -3.42 -2.80
C PHE A 52 6.67 -3.33 -2.16
N GLN A 53 7.71 -3.37 -3.00
CA GLN A 53 9.07 -3.03 -2.61
C GLN A 53 9.65 -2.04 -3.61
N THR A 54 10.65 -1.28 -3.17
CA THR A 54 11.39 -0.36 -4.02
C THR A 54 12.87 -0.38 -3.67
N TYR A 55 13.70 -0.09 -4.67
CA TYR A 55 15.16 0.03 -4.56
C TYR A 55 15.62 1.48 -4.60
N ARG A 56 14.75 2.41 -4.22
CA ARG A 56 15.06 3.81 -4.05
C ARG A 56 14.49 4.33 -2.74
N LEU A 57 15.13 5.31 -2.15
CA LEU A 57 14.66 5.95 -0.95
C LEU A 57 13.42 6.80 -1.27
N LEU A 58 12.44 6.77 -0.39
CA LEU A 58 11.24 7.59 -0.49
C LEU A 58 11.23 8.62 0.65
N THR A 59 10.95 9.87 0.29
CA THR A 59 10.61 10.88 1.30
C THR A 59 9.21 10.58 1.85
N LYS A 60 8.91 11.15 3.00
CA LYS A 60 7.58 11.02 3.60
C LYS A 60 6.49 11.58 2.67
N GLN A 61 6.77 12.67 1.97
CA GLN A 61 5.86 13.29 1.01
C GLN A 61 5.60 12.38 -0.20
N GLU A 62 6.65 11.78 -0.77
CA GLU A 62 6.50 10.82 -1.87
C GLU A 62 5.69 9.59 -1.44
N ALA A 63 5.96 9.07 -0.24
CA ALA A 63 5.22 7.94 0.31
C ALA A 63 3.74 8.26 0.50
N ARG A 64 3.40 9.43 1.03
CA ARG A 64 2.00 9.89 1.13
C ARG A 64 1.31 9.91 -0.22
N GLU A 65 1.96 10.50 -1.21
CA GLU A 65 1.42 10.59 -2.57
C GLU A 65 1.12 9.21 -3.15
N ILE A 66 2.05 8.29 -3.03
CA ILE A 66 1.89 6.92 -3.52
C ILE A 66 0.71 6.24 -2.82
N ILE A 67 0.67 6.27 -1.48
CA ILE A 67 -0.37 5.62 -0.69
C ILE A 67 -1.75 6.21 -0.99
N VAL A 68 -1.88 7.53 -0.96
CA VAL A 68 -3.18 8.20 -1.16
C VAL A 68 -3.72 7.92 -2.55
N ASN A 69 -2.92 8.16 -3.59
CA ASN A 69 -3.36 7.99 -4.97
C ASN A 69 -3.63 6.52 -5.31
N SER A 70 -2.78 5.62 -4.84
CA SER A 70 -2.94 4.18 -5.10
C SER A 70 -4.18 3.63 -4.38
N SER A 71 -4.43 4.03 -3.16
CA SER A 71 -5.62 3.62 -2.41
C SER A 71 -6.91 4.11 -3.07
N GLN A 72 -6.93 5.34 -3.55
CA GLN A 72 -8.07 5.87 -4.31
C GLN A 72 -8.30 5.10 -5.61
N LYS A 73 -7.22 4.73 -6.31
CA LYS A 73 -7.30 3.92 -7.53
C LYS A 73 -7.92 2.56 -7.26
N LEU A 74 -7.47 1.87 -6.22
CA LEU A 74 -8.02 0.56 -5.87
C LEU A 74 -9.50 0.65 -5.47
N LEU A 75 -9.87 1.64 -4.66
CA LEU A 75 -11.26 1.89 -4.30
C LEU A 75 -12.15 2.10 -5.53
N SER A 76 -11.69 2.92 -6.46
CA SER A 76 -12.42 3.16 -7.71
C SER A 76 -12.65 1.88 -8.50
N MET A 77 -11.61 1.02 -8.60
CA MET A 77 -11.70 -0.25 -9.31
C MET A 77 -12.69 -1.21 -8.64
N ILE A 78 -12.64 -1.33 -7.32
CA ILE A 78 -13.54 -2.20 -6.55
C ILE A 78 -14.99 -1.70 -6.64
N ASN A 79 -15.21 -0.42 -6.40
CA ASN A 79 -16.55 0.17 -6.36
C ASN A 79 -17.22 0.25 -7.75
N SER A 80 -16.43 0.14 -8.82
CA SER A 80 -16.93 0.11 -10.19
C SER A 80 -17.12 -1.31 -10.75
N GLU A 81 -16.80 -2.35 -9.97
CA GLU A 81 -16.92 -3.74 -10.43
C GLU A 81 -18.26 -4.35 -10.03
N PRO A 82 -19.18 -4.58 -10.99
CA PRO A 82 -20.53 -5.09 -10.65
C PRO A 82 -20.51 -6.46 -9.96
N ARG A 83 -19.53 -7.32 -10.30
CA ARG A 83 -19.43 -8.69 -9.74
C ARG A 83 -19.10 -8.72 -8.26
N LEU A 84 -18.60 -7.63 -7.67
CA LEU A 84 -18.21 -7.57 -6.27
C LEU A 84 -19.26 -6.91 -5.37
N GLN A 85 -20.23 -6.18 -5.92
CA GLN A 85 -21.10 -5.32 -5.12
C GLN A 85 -21.89 -6.08 -4.05
N ASP A 86 -22.34 -7.29 -4.35
CA ASP A 86 -23.13 -8.10 -3.41
C ASP A 86 -22.29 -8.76 -2.31
N CYS A 87 -20.96 -8.82 -2.46
CA CYS A 87 -20.09 -9.43 -1.46
C CYS A 87 -19.29 -8.41 -0.63
N LEU A 88 -19.38 -7.11 -0.92
CA LEU A 88 -18.67 -6.10 -0.13
C LEU A 88 -19.26 -5.98 1.29
N VAL A 89 -18.38 -5.91 2.29
CA VAL A 89 -18.77 -5.72 3.71
C VAL A 89 -19.51 -4.40 3.92
N VAL A 90 -19.21 -3.39 3.12
CA VAL A 90 -19.85 -2.07 3.13
C VAL A 90 -19.87 -1.52 1.70
N ARG A 91 -20.92 -0.78 1.37
CA ARG A 91 -21.07 -0.12 0.08
C ARG A 91 -21.22 1.38 0.26
N PRO A 92 -20.38 2.19 -0.41
CA PRO A 92 -19.19 1.78 -1.14
C PRO A 92 -18.09 1.24 -0.22
N PHE A 93 -17.20 0.40 -0.78
CA PHE A 93 -15.98 -0.01 -0.09
C PHE A 93 -15.17 1.23 0.26
N GLY A 94 -14.66 1.31 1.48
CA GLY A 94 -14.05 2.52 2.01
C GLY A 94 -12.53 2.39 2.21
N ILE A 95 -11.91 3.51 2.57
CA ILE A 95 -10.47 3.59 2.76
C ILE A 95 -9.96 2.64 3.87
N LYS A 96 -10.77 2.36 4.88
CA LYS A 96 -10.45 1.42 5.96
C LYS A 96 -10.44 -0.04 5.50
N ASN A 97 -10.96 -0.33 4.32
CA ASN A 97 -11.01 -1.66 3.72
C ASN A 97 -9.85 -1.92 2.78
N ILE A 98 -8.98 -0.93 2.57
CA ILE A 98 -7.79 -1.01 1.73
C ILE A 98 -6.56 -1.15 2.62
N THR A 99 -5.64 -2.01 2.20
CA THR A 99 -4.33 -2.12 2.83
C THR A 99 -3.23 -1.99 1.79
N MET A 100 -2.09 -1.45 2.20
CA MET A 100 -0.91 -1.30 1.36
C MET A 100 0.33 -1.30 2.23
N ALA A 101 1.44 -1.79 1.71
CA ALA A 101 2.74 -1.62 2.34
C ALA A 101 3.79 -1.39 1.26
N ILE A 102 4.81 -0.61 1.60
CA ILE A 102 5.98 -0.38 0.75
C ILE A 102 7.22 -0.67 1.58
N PHE A 103 7.99 -1.66 1.15
CA PHE A 103 9.28 -2.03 1.75
C PHE A 103 10.39 -1.34 0.97
N ILE A 104 11.26 -0.61 1.66
CA ILE A 104 12.31 0.21 1.06
C ILE A 104 13.67 -0.43 1.23
N ASN A 105 14.39 -0.57 0.11
CA ASN A 105 15.78 -0.94 0.06
C ASN A 105 16.55 0.18 -0.66
N ASP A 106 17.87 0.19 -0.51
CA ASP A 106 18.69 1.12 -1.29
C ASP A 106 18.87 0.65 -2.75
N ALA A 107 19.55 1.46 -3.57
CA ALA A 107 19.77 1.16 -4.99
C ALA A 107 20.58 -0.12 -5.23
N ASN A 108 21.34 -0.58 -4.24
CA ASN A 108 22.13 -1.82 -4.29
C ASN A 108 21.36 -3.03 -3.76
N GLY A 109 20.09 -2.85 -3.38
CA GLY A 109 19.26 -3.89 -2.80
C GLY A 109 19.51 -4.16 -1.32
N ASN A 110 20.30 -3.32 -0.64
CA ASN A 110 20.57 -3.46 0.79
C ASN A 110 19.41 -2.87 1.61
N LYS A 111 19.21 -3.46 2.78
CA LYS A 111 18.26 -2.93 3.76
C LYS A 111 18.74 -1.58 4.28
N VAL A 112 17.79 -0.69 4.55
CA VAL A 112 18.05 0.65 5.08
C VAL A 112 17.86 0.68 6.61
N SER A 113 18.49 1.67 7.26
CA SER A 113 18.44 1.84 8.72
C SER A 113 18.04 3.26 9.09
N ASP A 114 17.59 3.43 10.35
CA ASP A 114 17.29 4.74 10.92
C ASP A 114 18.38 5.78 10.57
N PRO A 115 18.06 7.00 10.15
CA PRO A 115 16.74 7.64 10.10
C PRO A 115 15.95 7.44 8.78
N ILE A 116 16.42 6.59 7.89
CA ILE A 116 15.77 6.32 6.61
C ILE A 116 14.52 5.46 6.84
N ILE A 117 13.39 5.85 6.24
CA ILE A 117 12.16 5.08 6.31
C ILE A 117 12.39 3.70 5.66
N SER A 118 12.12 2.66 6.42
CA SER A 118 12.29 1.27 6.00
C SER A 118 10.99 0.64 5.48
N ILE A 119 9.87 0.99 6.11
CA ILE A 119 8.56 0.45 5.78
C ILE A 119 7.54 1.57 5.93
N ILE A 120 6.65 1.68 4.93
CA ILE A 120 5.43 2.46 5.05
C ILE A 120 4.27 1.48 4.96
N GLY A 121 3.44 1.43 6.01
CA GLY A 121 2.23 0.64 6.04
C GLY A 121 0.99 1.51 5.93
N PHE A 122 -0.06 1.00 5.31
CA PHE A 122 -1.37 1.61 5.30
C PHE A 122 -2.40 0.56 5.67
N ASP A 123 -3.09 0.79 6.79
CA ASP A 123 -4.08 -0.14 7.34
C ASP A 123 -5.09 0.62 8.18
N ASN A 124 -6.33 0.20 8.13
CA ASN A 124 -7.44 0.77 8.91
C ASN A 124 -7.53 2.31 8.82
N GLY A 125 -7.19 2.88 7.67
CA GLY A 125 -7.25 4.32 7.43
C GLY A 125 -6.08 5.12 7.99
N TYR A 126 -4.98 4.47 8.40
CA TYR A 126 -3.78 5.12 8.91
C TYR A 126 -2.53 4.74 8.11
N LEU A 127 -1.68 5.76 7.86
CA LEU A 127 -0.33 5.55 7.37
C LEU A 127 0.61 5.42 8.55
N GLU A 128 1.49 4.44 8.54
CA GLU A 128 2.54 4.26 9.54
C GLU A 128 3.90 4.21 8.86
N TYR A 129 4.81 5.04 9.34
CA TYR A 129 6.19 5.15 8.86
C TYR A 129 7.10 4.54 9.91
N GLN A 130 7.93 3.58 9.50
CA GLN A 130 8.84 2.91 10.43
C GLN A 130 10.28 3.07 9.97
N THR A 131 11.16 3.34 10.94
CA THR A 131 12.60 3.17 10.79
C THR A 131 13.07 2.01 11.64
N VAL A 132 14.16 1.38 11.26
CA VAL A 132 14.71 0.23 11.99
C VAL A 132 16.19 0.43 12.29
N ASN A 133 16.64 -0.06 13.45
CA ASN A 133 18.04 -0.30 13.71
C ASN A 133 18.39 -1.73 13.29
N ARG A 134 19.60 -1.93 12.79
CA ARG A 134 20.10 -3.26 12.41
C ARG A 134 21.39 -3.52 13.14
N ILE A 135 21.40 -4.59 13.95
CA ILE A 135 22.60 -5.09 14.62
C ILE A 135 22.80 -6.51 14.12
N ASN A 136 23.92 -6.75 13.41
CA ASN A 136 24.19 -8.04 12.76
C ASN A 136 23.04 -8.51 11.85
N ASP A 137 22.49 -7.58 11.06
CA ASP A 137 21.33 -7.79 10.17
C ASP A 137 20.01 -8.15 10.88
N ILE A 138 19.97 -8.11 12.19
CA ILE A 138 18.72 -8.29 12.95
C ILE A 138 18.03 -6.94 13.09
N PRO A 139 16.82 -6.78 12.52
CA PRO A 139 16.10 -5.53 12.62
C PRO A 139 15.40 -5.37 13.97
N SER A 140 15.42 -4.14 14.50
CA SER A 140 14.57 -3.72 15.60
C SER A 140 13.96 -2.36 15.27
N ILE A 141 12.74 -2.13 15.70
CA ILE A 141 12.07 -0.86 15.40
C ILE A 141 12.75 0.27 16.17
N ALA A 142 13.24 1.27 15.44
CA ALA A 142 13.85 2.48 16.02
C ALA A 142 12.81 3.58 16.22
N SER A 143 11.92 3.80 15.25
CA SER A 143 10.86 4.79 15.35
C SER A 143 9.60 4.35 14.61
N ARG A 144 8.46 4.85 15.08
CA ARG A 144 7.17 4.77 14.41
C ARG A 144 6.52 6.15 14.44
N SER A 145 5.97 6.57 13.31
CA SER A 145 5.07 7.73 13.27
C SER A 145 3.83 7.36 12.48
N LYS A 146 2.69 7.90 12.90
CA LYS A 146 1.39 7.52 12.38
C LYS A 146 0.59 8.78 12.04
N GLU A 147 -0.10 8.74 10.92
CA GLU A 147 -1.05 9.80 10.54
C GLU A 147 -2.30 9.16 9.93
N SER A 148 -3.43 9.85 10.04
CA SER A 148 -4.65 9.40 9.37
C SER A 148 -4.56 9.66 7.86
N TYR A 149 -5.39 8.94 7.10
CA TYR A 149 -5.54 9.19 5.67
C TYR A 149 -5.91 10.66 5.39
N GLU A 150 -6.80 11.22 6.19
CA GLU A 150 -7.24 12.61 6.07
C GLU A 150 -6.10 13.60 6.32
N GLU A 151 -5.28 13.34 7.35
CA GLU A 151 -4.07 14.13 7.62
C GLU A 151 -3.06 14.03 6.47
N ALA A 152 -2.89 12.84 5.90
CA ALA A 152 -2.01 12.63 4.74
C ALA A 152 -2.51 13.40 3.50
N VAL A 153 -3.80 13.37 3.23
CA VAL A 153 -4.43 14.15 2.13
C VAL A 153 -4.19 15.64 2.34
N GLU A 154 -4.37 16.14 3.55
CA GLU A 154 -4.14 17.55 3.87
C GLU A 154 -2.65 17.94 3.73
N ALA A 155 -1.74 17.06 4.15
CA ALA A 155 -0.30 17.28 4.00
C ALA A 155 0.14 17.33 2.52
N LEU A 156 -0.57 16.65 1.63
CA LEU A 156 -0.31 16.74 0.18
C LEU A 156 -0.73 18.09 -0.41
N LYS A 157 -1.75 18.73 0.16
CA LYS A 157 -2.19 20.06 -0.26
C LYS A 157 -1.26 21.17 0.26
N ASN A 158 -0.72 21.00 1.45
CA ASN A 158 0.13 21.96 2.16
C ASN A 158 1.44 21.29 2.59
N PRO A 159 2.37 20.98 1.65
CA PRO A 159 3.58 20.26 1.97
C PRO A 159 4.48 21.02 2.92
N ASN A 160 5.02 20.33 3.93
CA ASN A 160 5.99 20.88 4.87
C ASN A 160 7.41 20.55 4.38
N PRO A 161 8.24 21.57 3.99
CA PRO A 161 9.59 21.31 3.49
C PRO A 161 10.51 20.55 4.45
N SER A 162 10.28 20.65 5.77
CA SER A 162 11.09 19.95 6.78
C SER A 162 10.88 18.43 6.77
N GLU A 163 9.84 17.92 6.14
CA GLU A 163 9.55 16.48 6.05
C GLU A 163 10.23 15.81 4.85
N ASN A 164 10.86 16.54 3.95
CA ASN A 164 11.63 16.04 2.82
C ASN A 164 13.05 15.61 3.24
N GLY A 165 13.16 14.91 4.32
CA GLY A 165 14.27 14.73 5.24
C GLY A 165 15.54 14.01 4.75
N TYR A 166 15.74 13.77 3.45
CA TYR A 166 16.97 13.16 2.95
C TYR A 166 17.86 14.14 2.19
N GLU A 167 17.53 15.43 2.24
CA GLU A 167 18.30 16.47 1.61
C GLU A 167 19.55 16.79 2.41
N ASN A 168 20.69 16.52 1.81
CA ASN A 168 22.01 17.07 2.17
C ASN A 168 22.54 16.78 3.58
N LYS A 169 22.90 15.54 3.80
CA LYS A 169 23.96 15.30 4.78
C LYS A 169 25.15 14.66 4.13
#